data_31cf2b27ad5a083e3557a8012bc00f31
#
_entry.id   31cf2b27ad5a083e3557a8012bc00f31
#
_cell.length_a   1.000
_cell.length_b   1.000
_cell.length_c   1.000
_cell.angle_alpha   90.00
_cell.angle_beta   90.00
_cell.angle_gamma   90.00
#
_symmetry.space_group_name_H-M   'P 1'
#
loop_
_entity.id
_entity.type
_entity.pdbx_description
1 polymer ?
#
loop_
_entity_poly.entity_id
_entity_poly.type
_entity_poly.pdbx_seq_one_letter_code
_entity_poly.pdbx_strand_id
1 'polypeptide(L)' 'MALEKIDHTLDVRGELCPYPLIEIKVALKRLERGQVLEVLTDYEPTAKTTVPAFCAKTGYPFELTEAERNLWRVVIQKNT' A
#
# COMPACT_ATOMS: atom_id res chain seq x y z
N MET A 1 -3.14 -0.80 17.60
CA MET A 1 -3.45 -1.65 16.44
C MET A 1 -2.19 -1.87 15.63
N ALA A 2 -2.11 -2.99 14.93
CA ALA A 2 -0.86 -3.39 14.25
C ALA A 2 -0.40 -2.41 13.17
N LEU A 3 -1.32 -1.62 12.62
CA LEU A 3 -1.02 -0.73 11.50
C LEU A 3 -0.83 0.73 11.90
N GLU A 4 -0.59 1.00 13.17
CA GLU A 4 -0.40 2.37 13.64
C GLU A 4 0.99 2.92 13.39
N LYS A 5 2.00 2.07 13.38
CA LYS A 5 3.38 2.50 13.22
C LYS A 5 3.81 2.32 11.76
N ILE A 6 4.12 3.44 11.11
CA ILE A 6 4.56 3.43 9.72
C ILE A 6 6.09 3.39 9.69
N ASP A 7 6.65 2.38 9.04
CA ASP A 7 8.10 2.22 8.91
C ASP A 7 8.62 2.84 7.62
N HIS A 8 7.78 2.87 6.58
CA HIS A 8 8.18 3.44 5.29
C HIS A 8 6.95 3.98 4.57
N THR A 9 7.12 5.10 3.88
CA THR A 9 6.05 5.71 3.09
C THR A 9 6.44 5.70 1.61
N LEU A 10 5.52 5.24 0.77
CA LEU A 10 5.68 5.20 -0.68
C LEU A 10 4.64 6.11 -1.33
N ASP A 11 5.10 7.13 -2.05
CA ASP A 11 4.23 8.06 -2.75
C ASP A 11 4.16 7.67 -4.23
N VAL A 12 2.99 7.18 -4.65
CA VAL A 12 2.75 6.81 -6.05
C VAL A 12 1.68 7.68 -6.69
N ARG A 13 1.47 8.88 -6.14
CA ARG A 13 0.55 9.84 -6.73
C ARG A 13 1.01 10.22 -8.13
N GLY A 14 0.05 10.34 -9.04
CA GLY A 14 0.32 10.64 -10.43
C GLY A 14 0.70 9.44 -11.28
N GLU A 15 0.83 8.26 -10.70
CA GLU A 15 1.18 7.05 -11.43
C GLU A 15 -0.04 6.21 -11.73
N LEU A 16 -0.06 5.62 -12.90
CA LEU A 16 -1.14 4.75 -13.35
C LEU A 16 -0.73 3.28 -13.23
N CYS A 17 -1.73 2.42 -12.99
CA CYS A 17 -1.52 0.98 -12.97
C CYS A 17 -0.87 0.53 -14.29
N PRO A 18 0.14 -0.37 -14.28
CA PRO A 18 0.57 -1.22 -13.17
C PRO A 18 1.76 -0.70 -12.36
N TYR A 19 2.23 0.51 -12.62
CA TYR A 19 3.46 1.01 -12.00
C TYR A 19 3.41 1.09 -10.48
N PRO A 20 2.33 1.58 -9.85
CA PRO A 20 2.27 1.60 -8.40
C PRO A 20 2.43 0.22 -7.77
N LEU A 21 1.83 -0.80 -8.37
CA LEU A 21 1.94 -2.17 -7.86
C LEU A 21 3.37 -2.68 -7.91
N ILE A 22 4.10 -2.37 -8.97
CA ILE A 22 5.51 -2.76 -9.10
C ILE A 22 6.34 -2.09 -7.99
N GLU A 23 6.12 -0.82 -7.75
CA GLU A 23 6.83 -0.09 -6.71
C GLU A 23 6.49 -0.62 -5.31
N ILE A 24 5.23 -0.98 -5.08
CA ILE A 24 4.80 -1.56 -3.82
C ILE A 24 5.52 -2.90 -3.57
N LYS A 25 5.59 -3.75 -4.60
CA LYS A 25 6.29 -5.02 -4.49
C LYS A 25 7.77 -4.85 -4.15
N VAL A 26 8.43 -3.89 -4.80
CA VAL A 26 9.84 -3.61 -4.53
C VAL A 26 10.02 -3.08 -3.11
N ALA A 27 9.17 -2.16 -2.68
CA ALA A 27 9.24 -1.60 -1.34
C ALA A 27 9.03 -2.67 -0.27
N LEU A 28 8.05 -3.56 -0.47
CA LEU A 28 7.79 -4.64 0.48
C LEU A 28 8.96 -5.62 0.58
N LYS A 29 9.68 -5.85 -0.51
CA LYS A 29 10.87 -6.71 -0.47
C LYS A 29 11.98 -6.12 0.39
N ARG A 30 12.04 -4.79 0.49
CA ARG A 30 13.05 -4.11 1.29
C ARG A 30 12.67 -4.02 2.76
N LEU A 31 11.42 -4.27 3.10
CA LEU A 31 10.96 -4.24 4.46
C LEU A 31 11.22 -5.57 5.15
N GLU A 32 11.39 -5.51 6.45
CA GLU A 32 11.52 -6.69 7.28
C GLU A 32 10.16 -7.14 7.77
N ARG A 33 10.07 -8.38 8.20
CA ARG A 33 8.85 -8.94 8.74
C ARG A 33 8.33 -8.09 9.90
N GLY A 34 7.06 -7.74 9.84
CA GLY A 34 6.41 -6.93 10.86
C GLY A 34 6.44 -5.44 10.60
N GLN A 35 7.20 -4.99 9.59
CA GLN A 35 7.23 -3.58 9.23
C GLN A 35 6.00 -3.19 8.42
N VAL A 36 5.67 -1.91 8.44
CA VAL A 36 4.46 -1.38 7.82
C VAL A 36 4.82 -0.38 6.72
N LEU A 37 4.20 -0.55 5.57
CA LEU A 37 4.36 0.34 4.42
C LEU A 37 3.09 1.18 4.26
N GLU A 38 3.26 2.49 4.17
CA GLU A 38 2.18 3.40 3.83
C GLU A 38 2.29 3.77 2.35
N VAL A 39 1.22 3.58 1.60
CA VAL A 39 1.17 3.91 0.17
C VAL A 39 0.18 5.04 -0.03
N LEU A 40 0.61 6.11 -0.70
CA LEU A 40 -0.24 7.23 -1.06
C LEU A 40 -0.50 7.19 -2.55
N THR A 41 -1.77 7.19 -2.95
CA THR A 41 -2.16 7.18 -4.36
C THR A 41 -3.36 8.09 -4.58
N ASP A 42 -3.40 8.75 -5.74
CA ASP A 42 -4.54 9.56 -6.16
C ASP A 42 -5.35 8.87 -7.24
N TYR A 43 -5.04 7.62 -7.54
CA TYR A 43 -5.74 6.85 -8.57
C TYR A 43 -6.64 5.81 -7.89
N GLU A 44 -7.94 6.00 -7.96
CA GLU A 44 -8.91 5.16 -7.24
C GLU A 44 -8.77 3.65 -7.53
N PRO A 45 -8.63 3.19 -8.80
CA PRO A 45 -8.49 1.76 -9.05
C PRO A 45 -7.28 1.14 -8.37
N THR A 46 -6.17 1.88 -8.24
CA THR A 46 -5.01 1.38 -7.52
C THR A 46 -5.35 1.14 -6.05
N ALA A 47 -6.00 2.10 -5.42
CA ALA A 47 -6.33 1.99 -4.00
C ALA A 47 -7.40 0.95 -3.71
N LYS A 48 -8.44 0.88 -4.54
CA LYS A 48 -9.63 0.08 -4.24
C LYS A 48 -9.65 -1.29 -4.90
N THR A 49 -8.85 -1.51 -5.91
CA THR A 49 -8.86 -2.77 -6.68
C THR A 49 -7.49 -3.43 -6.70
N THR A 50 -6.48 -2.72 -7.23
CA THR A 50 -5.16 -3.31 -7.46
C THR A 50 -4.46 -3.72 -6.18
N VAL A 51 -4.36 -2.81 -5.22
CA VAL A 51 -3.66 -3.09 -3.95
C VAL A 51 -4.43 -4.09 -3.09
N PRO A 52 -5.75 -3.96 -2.91
CA PRO A 52 -6.49 -4.98 -2.17
C PRO A 52 -6.38 -6.37 -2.78
N ALA A 53 -6.43 -6.48 -4.11
CA ALA A 53 -6.28 -7.77 -4.78
C ALA A 53 -4.90 -8.37 -4.55
N PHE A 54 -3.85 -7.56 -4.61
CA PHE A 54 -2.49 -8.00 -4.31
C PHE A 54 -2.37 -8.47 -2.85
N CYS A 55 -2.92 -7.72 -1.91
CA CYS A 55 -2.87 -8.09 -0.50
C CYS A 55 -3.66 -9.37 -0.22
N ALA A 56 -4.81 -9.55 -0.86
CA ALA A 56 -5.59 -10.77 -0.73
C ALA A 56 -4.83 -11.98 -1.27
N LYS A 57 -4.13 -11.80 -2.38
CA LYS A 57 -3.36 -12.89 -2.99
C LYS A 57 -2.15 -13.29 -2.15
N THR A 58 -1.49 -12.32 -1.54
CA THR A 58 -0.27 -12.58 -0.75
C THR A 58 -0.55 -12.82 0.72
N GLY A 59 -1.74 -12.46 1.21
CA GLY A 59 -2.10 -12.62 2.61
C GLY A 59 -1.64 -11.48 3.50
N TYR A 60 -1.15 -10.39 2.95
CA TYR A 60 -0.74 -9.24 3.75
C TYR A 60 -1.95 -8.51 4.30
N PRO A 61 -2.01 -8.22 5.61
CA PRO A 61 -3.05 -7.34 6.13
C PRO A 61 -2.85 -5.92 5.63
N PHE A 62 -3.96 -5.25 5.33
CA PHE A 62 -3.90 -3.87 4.85
C PHE A 62 -5.10 -3.08 5.37
N GLU A 63 -4.97 -1.77 5.34
CA GLU A 63 -6.04 -0.87 5.71
C GLU A 63 -6.10 0.27 4.70
N LEU A 64 -7.29 0.53 4.16
CA LEU A 64 -7.52 1.58 3.18
C LEU A 64 -8.26 2.74 3.83
N THR A 65 -7.72 3.94 3.69
CA THR A 65 -8.34 5.16 4.20
C THR A 65 -8.32 6.22 3.11
N GLU A 66 -9.43 6.94 2.94
CA GLU A 66 -9.45 8.12 2.10
C GLU A 66 -8.93 9.29 2.93
N ALA A 67 -7.68 9.70 2.67
CA ALA A 67 -7.03 10.74 3.45
C ALA A 67 -7.56 12.13 3.10
N GLU A 68 -7.78 12.39 1.81
CA GLU A 68 -8.34 13.62 1.30
C GLU A 68 -9.16 13.29 0.06
N ARG A 69 -9.85 14.29 -0.47
CA ARG A 69 -10.58 14.11 -1.72
C ARG A 69 -9.61 13.68 -2.83
N ASN A 70 -9.89 12.55 -3.47
CA ASN A 70 -9.05 11.96 -4.49
C ASN A 70 -7.63 11.60 -4.02
N LEU A 71 -7.48 11.34 -2.72
CA LEU A 71 -6.21 10.86 -2.17
C LEU A 71 -6.50 9.70 -1.22
N TRP A 72 -5.97 8.53 -1.54
CA TRP A 72 -6.14 7.34 -0.73
C TRP A 72 -4.83 6.93 -0.09
N ARG A 73 -4.93 6.47 1.14
CA ARG A 73 -3.82 5.98 1.92
C ARG A 73 -4.05 4.51 2.20
N VAL A 74 -3.15 3.67 1.73
CA VAL A 74 -3.20 2.23 1.99
C VAL A 74 -2.02 1.86 2.87
N VAL A 75 -2.31 1.24 4.00
CA VAL A 75 -1.29 0.80 4.95
C VAL A 75 -1.21 -0.71 4.88
N ILE A 76 -0.03 -1.25 4.56
CA ILE A 76 0.19 -2.68 4.38
C ILE A 76 1.24 -3.14 5.37
N GLN A 77 0.93 -4.19 6.12
CA GLN A 77 1.89 -4.80 7.04
C GLN A 77 2.55 -6.00 6.37
N LYS A 78 3.87 -6.01 6.36
CA LYS A 78 4.61 -7.17 5.87
C LYS A 78 4.67 -8.22 6.97
N ASN A 79 3.94 -9.32 6.79
CA ASN A 79 3.83 -10.36 7.81
C ASN A 79 4.58 -11.65 7.45
N THR A 80 5.42 -11.59 6.43
CA THR A 80 6.22 -12.76 6.02
C THR A 80 7.70 -12.42 5.89
#